data_a58a359491a4de8cf4ce0c6c57d24e61
#
_entry.id   a58a359491a4de8cf4ce0c6c57d24e61
#
_cell.length_a   1.000
_cell.length_b   1.000
_cell.length_c   1.000
_cell.angle_alpha   90.00
_cell.angle_beta   90.00
_cell.angle_gamma   90.00
#
_symmetry.space_group_name_H-M   'P 1'
#
loop_
_entity.id
_entity.type
_entity.pdbx_description
1 polymer ?
#
loop_
_entity_poly.entity_id
_entity_poly.type
_entity_poly.pdbx_seq_one_letter_code
_entity_poly.pdbx_strand_id
1 'polypeptide(L)'
;LIMFICNHCPYVIHYHDEIKRLANDFDNTINMVAISSNDIEEYPQDGPDKMRELWVQLGLSFPYLFDSTQDVAKQYKAECTPEFYLFDSSQKLIYRGRLDESSPNSGFEPTGEDLRNAIENVINNKDVNADQFPSMGCNIKWK
;
A
#
# COMPACT_ATOMS: atom_id res chain seq x y z
N LEU A 1 -7.33 -5.75 -1.19
CA LEU A 1 -6.48 -4.55 -1.12
C LEU A 1 -5.08 -4.87 -1.66
N ILE A 2 -4.65 -4.10 -2.63
CA ILE A 2 -3.28 -4.14 -3.19
C ILE A 2 -2.58 -2.84 -2.81
N MET A 3 -1.34 -2.94 -2.35
CA MET A 3 -0.53 -1.78 -2.01
C MET A 3 0.86 -1.87 -2.65
N PHE A 4 1.22 -0.86 -3.43
CA PHE A 4 2.60 -0.71 -3.90
C PHE A 4 3.40 0.04 -2.87
N ILE A 5 4.40 -0.63 -2.32
CA ILE A 5 5.27 -0.10 -1.27
C ILE A 5 6.73 -0.48 -1.56
N CYS A 6 7.64 0.08 -0.80
CA CYS A 6 9.05 -0.35 -0.76
C CYS A 6 9.60 -0.21 0.66
N ASN A 7 10.82 -0.65 0.89
CA ASN A 7 11.36 -0.68 2.24
C ASN A 7 11.94 0.66 2.71
N HIS A 8 12.50 1.45 1.79
CA HIS A 8 13.27 2.64 2.17
C HIS A 8 12.52 3.97 2.05
N CYS A 9 11.33 3.98 1.44
CA CYS A 9 10.58 5.21 1.23
C CYS A 9 10.10 5.80 2.57
N PRO A 10 10.43 7.07 2.90
CA PRO A 10 9.98 7.71 4.14
C PRO A 10 8.47 7.74 4.29
N TYR A 11 7.73 7.88 3.21
CA TYR A 11 6.26 7.84 3.22
C TYR A 11 5.72 6.47 3.58
N VAL A 12 6.35 5.39 3.12
CA VAL A 12 5.98 4.02 3.52
C VAL A 12 6.31 3.78 4.98
N ILE A 13 7.51 4.18 5.43
CA ILE A 13 7.93 4.05 6.82
C ILE A 13 6.99 4.79 7.76
N HIS A 14 6.54 5.98 7.38
CA HIS A 14 5.54 6.75 8.13
C HIS A 14 4.24 5.97 8.37
N TYR A 15 3.87 5.11 7.43
CA TYR A 15 2.62 4.33 7.49
C TYR A 15 2.77 2.91 8.07
N HIS A 16 3.96 2.46 8.47
CA HIS A 16 4.17 1.08 8.92
C HIS A 16 3.21 0.65 10.02
N ASP A 17 3.06 1.47 11.07
CA ASP A 17 2.19 1.15 12.20
C ASP A 17 0.71 1.15 11.80
N GLU A 18 0.31 2.05 10.90
CA GLU A 18 -1.07 2.09 10.42
C GLU A 18 -1.38 0.93 9.49
N ILE A 19 -0.46 0.54 8.62
CA ILE A 19 -0.61 -0.67 7.78
C ILE A 19 -0.78 -1.91 8.67
N LYS A 20 -0.04 -1.99 9.78
CA LYS A 20 -0.18 -3.08 10.75
C LYS A 20 -1.54 -3.05 11.44
N ARG A 21 -1.99 -1.89 11.90
CA ARG A 21 -3.33 -1.74 12.50
C ARG A 21 -4.43 -2.11 11.51
N LEU A 22 -4.34 -1.64 10.29
CA LEU A 22 -5.28 -1.92 9.22
C LEU A 22 -5.36 -3.42 8.90
N ALA A 23 -4.20 -4.10 8.83
CA ALA A 23 -4.14 -5.53 8.63
C ALA A 23 -4.82 -6.31 9.77
N ASN A 24 -4.59 -5.90 11.03
CA ASN A 24 -5.22 -6.54 12.17
C ASN A 24 -6.74 -6.30 12.23
N ASP A 25 -7.17 -5.07 11.94
CA ASP A 25 -8.57 -4.69 12.04
C ASP A 25 -9.44 -5.38 10.97
N PHE A 26 -8.87 -5.67 9.80
CA PHE A 26 -9.57 -6.25 8.65
C PHE A 26 -9.12 -7.67 8.28
N ASP A 27 -8.39 -8.36 9.17
CA ASP A 27 -7.75 -9.66 8.92
C ASP A 27 -8.67 -10.71 8.27
N ASN A 28 -9.90 -10.86 8.75
CA ASN A 28 -10.85 -11.85 8.22
C ASN A 28 -11.86 -11.28 7.23
N THR A 29 -11.67 -10.05 6.79
CA THR A 29 -12.67 -9.32 6.00
C THR A 29 -12.15 -8.93 4.63
N ILE A 30 -10.87 -8.52 4.55
CA ILE A 30 -10.22 -8.06 3.33
C ILE A 30 -8.93 -8.85 3.10
N ASN A 31 -8.79 -9.43 1.92
CA ASN A 31 -7.50 -9.97 1.49
C ASN A 31 -6.54 -8.84 1.13
N MET A 32 -5.31 -8.95 1.59
CA MET A 32 -4.29 -7.93 1.39
C MET A 32 -3.05 -8.51 0.70
N VAL A 33 -2.41 -7.71 -0.14
CA VAL A 33 -1.11 -7.99 -0.73
C VAL A 33 -0.31 -6.70 -0.88
N ALA A 34 0.96 -6.74 -0.51
CA ALA A 34 1.91 -5.67 -0.80
C ALA A 34 2.82 -6.10 -1.96
N ILE A 35 3.22 -5.14 -2.78
CA ILE A 35 4.09 -5.37 -3.94
C ILE A 35 5.19 -4.31 -3.94
N SER A 36 6.45 -4.76 -4.09
CA SER A 36 7.59 -3.89 -4.34
C SER A 36 8.07 -4.08 -5.78
N SER A 37 8.19 -2.98 -6.51
CA SER A 37 8.59 -2.96 -7.92
C SER A 37 9.84 -2.12 -8.17
N ASN A 38 10.57 -1.71 -7.13
CA ASN A 38 11.77 -0.91 -7.27
C ASN A 38 12.93 -1.71 -7.90
N ASP A 39 13.76 -1.01 -8.67
CA ASP A 39 15.03 -1.55 -9.14
C ASP A 39 15.96 -1.82 -7.95
N ILE A 40 16.27 -3.09 -7.72
CA ILE A 40 17.11 -3.52 -6.60
C ILE A 40 18.61 -3.52 -6.92
N GLU A 41 19.00 -3.30 -8.16
CA GLU A 41 20.39 -3.11 -8.51
C GLU A 41 20.89 -1.76 -8.02
N GLU A 42 20.08 -0.71 -8.20
CA GLU A 42 20.37 0.62 -7.66
C GLU A 42 19.90 0.80 -6.20
N TYR A 43 18.85 0.08 -5.80
CA TYR A 43 18.23 0.18 -4.47
C TYR A 43 18.20 -1.18 -3.74
N PRO A 44 19.35 -1.77 -3.38
CA PRO A 44 19.42 -3.12 -2.79
C PRO A 44 18.66 -3.26 -1.47
N GLN A 45 18.39 -2.17 -0.76
CA GLN A 45 17.56 -2.15 0.45
C GLN A 45 16.09 -2.52 0.20
N ASP A 46 15.65 -2.53 -1.05
CA ASP A 46 14.30 -2.96 -1.44
C ASP A 46 14.24 -4.41 -1.95
N GLY A 47 15.35 -5.13 -1.86
CA GLY A 47 15.44 -6.52 -2.31
C GLY A 47 14.67 -7.51 -1.44
N PRO A 48 14.39 -8.73 -1.96
CA PRO A 48 13.56 -9.74 -1.32
C PRO A 48 13.97 -10.12 0.11
N ASP A 49 15.26 -10.19 0.39
CA ASP A 49 15.74 -10.52 1.74
C ASP A 49 15.39 -9.40 2.74
N LYS A 50 15.56 -8.15 2.33
CA LYS A 50 15.18 -6.99 3.14
C LYS A 50 13.66 -6.84 3.29
N MET A 51 12.91 -7.20 2.26
CA MET A 51 11.45 -7.27 2.36
C MET A 51 11.01 -8.29 3.41
N ARG A 52 11.64 -9.46 3.44
CA ARG A 52 11.36 -10.50 4.45
C ARG A 52 11.72 -10.03 5.86
N GLU A 53 12.91 -9.44 6.03
CA GLU A 53 13.35 -8.89 7.32
C GLU A 53 12.33 -7.86 7.85
N LEU A 54 11.90 -6.93 7.00
CA LEU A 54 10.93 -5.90 7.36
C LEU A 54 9.58 -6.52 7.76
N TRP A 55 9.08 -7.50 6.99
CA TRP A 55 7.79 -8.12 7.26
C TRP A 55 7.76 -8.86 8.59
N VAL A 56 8.84 -9.56 8.91
CA VAL A 56 9.02 -10.22 10.22
C VAL A 56 9.07 -9.17 11.34
N GLN A 57 9.85 -8.11 11.15
CA GLN A 57 9.99 -7.03 12.14
C GLN A 57 8.65 -6.35 12.43
N LEU A 58 7.83 -6.12 11.41
CA LEU A 58 6.51 -5.52 11.58
C LEU A 58 5.44 -6.50 12.07
N GLY A 59 5.72 -7.81 12.04
CA GLY A 59 4.77 -8.85 12.41
C GLY A 59 3.59 -8.97 11.44
N LEU A 60 3.83 -8.72 10.15
CA LEU A 60 2.83 -8.81 9.09
C LEU A 60 2.83 -10.22 8.48
N SER A 61 1.64 -10.75 8.17
CA SER A 61 1.44 -12.11 7.68
C SER A 61 0.89 -12.20 6.25
N PHE A 62 0.32 -11.13 5.72
CA PHE A 62 -0.14 -11.13 4.33
C PHE A 62 1.05 -11.06 3.33
N PRO A 63 0.89 -11.53 2.08
CA PRO A 63 2.00 -11.58 1.13
C PRO A 63 2.64 -10.22 0.83
N TYR A 64 3.97 -10.20 0.80
CA TYR A 64 4.77 -9.10 0.26
C TYR A 64 5.57 -9.63 -0.94
N LEU A 65 5.17 -9.24 -2.13
CA LEU A 65 5.66 -9.80 -3.39
C LEU A 65 6.68 -8.86 -4.04
N PHE A 66 7.66 -9.48 -4.73
CA PHE A 66 8.65 -8.73 -5.51
C PHE A 66 8.32 -8.82 -7.00
N ASP A 67 8.00 -7.70 -7.61
CA ASP A 67 7.73 -7.52 -9.05
C ASP A 67 9.04 -7.22 -9.79
N SER A 68 9.83 -8.26 -10.04
CA SER A 68 11.19 -8.16 -10.60
C SER A 68 11.24 -7.57 -12.01
N THR A 69 10.20 -7.75 -12.80
CA THR A 69 10.09 -7.23 -14.18
C THR A 69 9.48 -5.84 -14.23
N GLN A 70 8.88 -5.39 -13.14
CA GLN A 70 8.10 -4.14 -13.05
C GLN A 70 6.83 -4.13 -13.92
N ASP A 71 6.45 -5.29 -14.45
CA ASP A 71 5.28 -5.40 -15.33
C ASP A 71 3.98 -5.23 -14.56
N VAL A 72 3.91 -5.72 -13.32
CA VAL A 72 2.73 -5.57 -12.49
C VAL A 72 2.48 -4.10 -12.18
N ALA A 73 3.51 -3.37 -11.74
CA ALA A 73 3.38 -1.92 -11.49
C ALA A 73 2.95 -1.16 -12.74
N LYS A 74 3.52 -1.49 -13.91
CA LYS A 74 3.13 -0.87 -15.19
C LYS A 74 1.68 -1.14 -15.56
N GLN A 75 1.20 -2.38 -15.38
CA GLN A 75 -0.21 -2.76 -15.66
C GLN A 75 -1.19 -2.03 -14.73
N TYR A 76 -0.83 -1.86 -13.45
CA TYR A 76 -1.61 -1.08 -12.50
C TYR A 76 -1.49 0.43 -12.73
N LYS A 77 -0.56 0.87 -13.58
CA LYS A 77 -0.18 2.28 -13.74
C LYS A 77 0.20 2.92 -12.40
N ALA A 78 0.91 2.15 -11.59
CA ALA A 78 1.40 2.62 -10.30
C ALA A 78 2.51 3.65 -10.53
N GLU A 79 2.46 4.74 -9.76
CA GLU A 79 3.37 5.88 -9.96
C GLU A 79 4.30 6.10 -8.77
N CYS A 80 3.82 5.79 -7.57
CA CYS A 80 4.56 6.07 -6.33
C CYS A 80 4.38 4.98 -5.28
N THR A 81 5.14 5.09 -4.21
CA THR A 81 5.00 4.30 -3.00
C THR A 81 4.84 5.23 -1.79
N PRO A 82 3.87 4.99 -0.89
CA PRO A 82 2.80 3.98 -1.00
C PRO A 82 1.69 4.40 -1.97
N GLU A 83 1.09 3.44 -2.67
CA GLU A 83 -0.12 3.66 -3.45
C GLU A 83 -1.08 2.48 -3.22
N PHE A 84 -2.37 2.77 -3.01
CA PHE A 84 -3.36 1.79 -2.58
C PHE A 84 -4.45 1.59 -3.63
N TYR A 85 -4.83 0.33 -3.85
CA TYR A 85 -5.87 -0.11 -4.79
C TYR A 85 -6.82 -1.07 -4.08
N LEU A 86 -8.09 -0.69 -3.96
CA LEU A 86 -9.10 -1.53 -3.37
C LEU A 86 -10.07 -2.03 -4.44
N PHE A 87 -10.29 -3.33 -4.44
CA PHE A 87 -11.24 -4.01 -5.33
C PHE A 87 -12.40 -4.58 -4.52
N ASP A 88 -13.58 -4.56 -5.10
CA ASP A 88 -14.75 -5.25 -4.54
C ASP A 88 -14.71 -6.77 -4.80
N SER A 89 -15.75 -7.49 -4.35
CA SER A 89 -15.87 -8.93 -4.54
C SER A 89 -16.03 -9.35 -6.01
N SER A 90 -16.41 -8.43 -6.89
CA SER A 90 -16.49 -8.61 -8.34
C SER A 90 -15.17 -8.27 -9.05
N GLN A 91 -14.10 -8.01 -8.30
CA GLN A 91 -12.80 -7.61 -8.83
C GLN A 91 -12.82 -6.27 -9.58
N LYS A 92 -13.77 -5.40 -9.26
CA LYS A 92 -13.82 -4.05 -9.78
C LYS A 92 -13.02 -3.10 -8.88
N LEU A 93 -12.16 -2.29 -9.49
CA LEU A 93 -11.43 -1.24 -8.78
C LEU A 93 -12.41 -0.15 -8.30
N ILE A 94 -12.48 0.06 -7.01
CA ILE A 94 -13.41 0.99 -6.36
C ILE A 94 -12.72 2.12 -5.61
N TYR A 95 -11.44 1.95 -5.28
CA TYR A 95 -10.62 2.99 -4.66
C TYR A 95 -9.19 2.91 -5.19
N ARG A 96 -8.65 4.06 -5.57
CA ARG A 96 -7.22 4.25 -5.85
C ARG A 96 -6.78 5.57 -5.23
N GLY A 97 -5.80 5.52 -4.33
CA GLY A 97 -5.34 6.75 -3.72
C GLY A 97 -4.48 6.55 -2.48
N ARG A 98 -4.45 7.58 -1.66
CA ARG A 98 -3.65 7.67 -0.44
C ARG A 98 -4.27 6.88 0.72
N LEU A 99 -3.47 6.63 1.76
CA LEU A 99 -3.95 6.05 3.02
C LEU A 99 -4.79 7.07 3.80
N ASP A 100 -4.24 8.26 3.98
CA ASP A 100 -4.83 9.42 4.64
C ASP A 100 -4.10 10.72 4.24
N GLU A 101 -4.42 11.83 4.88
CA GLU A 101 -3.79 13.13 4.61
C GLU A 101 -2.40 13.33 5.23
N SER A 102 -1.97 12.41 6.09
CA SER A 102 -0.69 12.53 6.79
C SER A 102 0.51 12.28 5.87
N SER A 103 1.64 12.83 6.26
CA SER A 103 2.92 12.60 5.60
C SER A 103 4.05 12.78 6.61
N PRO A 104 5.29 12.35 6.33
CA PRO A 104 6.40 12.41 7.29
C PRO A 104 6.63 13.78 7.93
N ASN A 105 6.31 14.87 7.24
CA ASN A 105 6.55 16.23 7.70
C ASN A 105 5.26 17.02 7.99
N SER A 106 4.09 16.37 7.98
CA SER A 106 2.81 17.05 8.17
C SER A 106 2.50 17.40 9.63
N GLY A 107 3.16 16.74 10.58
CA GLY A 107 2.81 16.83 12.00
C GLY A 107 1.56 16.04 12.40
N PHE A 108 0.95 15.32 11.46
CA PHE A 108 -0.22 14.46 11.70
C PHE A 108 0.21 12.99 11.81
N GLU A 109 -0.36 12.31 12.80
CA GLU A 109 -0.22 10.85 12.91
C GLU A 109 -1.10 10.15 11.88
N PRO A 110 -0.64 9.02 11.31
CA PRO A 110 -1.46 8.23 10.40
C PRO A 110 -2.71 7.68 11.07
N THR A 111 -3.85 7.87 10.43
CA THR A 111 -5.16 7.35 10.84
C THR A 111 -5.73 6.33 9.86
N GLY A 112 -5.24 6.34 8.63
CA GLY A 112 -5.76 5.53 7.53
C GLY A 112 -7.15 5.93 7.06
N GLU A 113 -7.65 7.11 7.42
CA GLU A 113 -9.05 7.51 7.30
C GLU A 113 -9.62 7.31 5.90
N ASP A 114 -8.92 7.77 4.87
CA ASP A 114 -9.44 7.70 3.50
C ASP A 114 -9.61 6.24 3.03
N LEU A 115 -8.59 5.40 3.24
CA LEU A 115 -8.64 4.00 2.86
C LEU A 115 -9.60 3.19 3.76
N ARG A 116 -9.60 3.44 5.09
CA ARG A 116 -10.51 2.78 6.02
C ARG A 116 -11.97 3.04 5.67
N ASN A 117 -12.33 4.28 5.35
CA ASN A 117 -13.69 4.63 4.91
C ASN A 117 -14.08 3.87 3.63
N ALA A 118 -13.17 3.73 2.67
CA ALA A 118 -13.42 2.95 1.47
C ALA A 118 -13.64 1.46 1.78
N ILE A 119 -12.80 0.87 2.64
CA ILE A 119 -12.94 -0.53 3.07
C ILE A 119 -14.26 -0.76 3.80
N GLU A 120 -14.63 0.09 4.75
CA GLU A 120 -15.87 -0.02 5.51
C GLU A 120 -17.09 0.09 4.60
N ASN A 121 -17.08 0.99 3.62
CA ASN A 121 -18.16 1.10 2.66
C ASN A 121 -18.33 -0.18 1.83
N VAL A 122 -17.23 -0.76 1.36
CA VAL A 122 -17.26 -2.04 0.61
C VAL A 122 -17.80 -3.18 1.45
N ILE A 123 -17.33 -3.33 2.67
CA ILE A 123 -17.78 -4.39 3.60
C ILE A 123 -19.28 -4.27 3.86
N ASN A 124 -19.80 -3.05 3.97
CA ASN A 124 -21.20 -2.76 4.24
C ASN A 124 -22.08 -2.65 2.97
N ASN A 125 -21.56 -3.04 1.81
CA ASN A 125 -22.24 -2.93 0.50
C ASN A 125 -22.72 -1.51 0.19
N LYS A 126 -21.95 -0.50 0.61
CA LYS A 126 -22.18 0.91 0.30
C LYS A 126 -21.25 1.36 -0.82
N ASP A 127 -21.68 2.38 -1.55
CA ASP A 127 -20.85 2.99 -2.59
C ASP A 127 -19.63 3.68 -1.98
N VAL A 128 -18.48 3.52 -2.63
CA VAL A 128 -17.27 4.26 -2.31
C VAL A 128 -17.29 5.60 -3.02
N ASN A 129 -16.96 6.68 -2.32
CA ASN A 129 -16.92 8.02 -2.89
C ASN A 129 -15.98 8.05 -4.11
N ALA A 130 -16.45 8.63 -5.20
CA ALA A 130 -15.65 8.80 -6.43
C ALA A 130 -14.59 9.90 -6.29
N ASP A 131 -14.78 10.86 -5.38
CA ASP A 131 -13.79 11.88 -5.06
C ASP A 131 -12.70 11.27 -4.16
N GLN A 132 -11.61 10.86 -4.79
CA GLN A 132 -10.50 10.17 -4.14
C GLN A 132 -9.23 11.01 -4.28
N PHE A 133 -8.47 11.10 -3.20
CA PHE A 133 -7.21 11.83 -3.19
C PHE A 133 -6.08 10.95 -3.70
N PRO A 134 -5.26 11.44 -4.65
CA PRO A 134 -4.12 10.69 -5.15
C PRO A 134 -3.11 10.42 -4.03
N SER A 135 -2.41 9.31 -4.15
CA SER A 135 -1.29 9.00 -3.26
C SER A 135 -0.18 10.04 -3.37
N MET A 136 0.45 10.33 -2.24
CA MET A 136 1.72 11.06 -2.18
C MET A 136 2.81 10.13 -1.69
N GLY A 137 3.96 10.16 -2.35
CA GLY A 137 5.09 9.31 -1.99
C GLY A 137 6.27 9.46 -2.92
N CYS A 138 7.24 8.58 -2.73
CA CYS A 138 8.40 8.49 -3.62
C CYS A 138 7.99 7.80 -4.94
N ASN A 139 8.50 8.30 -6.06
CA ASN A 139 8.30 7.61 -7.33
C ASN A 139 8.87 6.18 -7.29
N ILE A 140 8.23 5.26 -8.01
CA ILE A 140 8.78 3.92 -8.24
C ILE A 140 10.13 4.05 -8.96
N LYS A 141 11.12 3.27 -8.50
CA LYS A 141 12.47 3.27 -9.09
C LYS A 141 12.47 2.32 -10.28
N TRP A 142 12.30 2.88 -11.46
CA TRP A 142 12.29 2.13 -12.72
C TRP A 142 13.72 1.76 -13.15
N LYS A 143 13.87 0.57 -13.75
CA LYS A 143 15.10 0.13 -14.45
C LYS A 143 15.36 0.96 -15.66
#